data_95554c43cac5cd5ac0a3ba813e85300e
#
_entry.id   95554c43cac5cd5ac0a3ba813e85300e
#
_cell.length_a   1.000
_cell.length_b   1.000
_cell.length_c   1.000
_cell.angle_alpha   90.00
_cell.angle_beta   90.00
_cell.angle_gamma   90.00
#
_symmetry.space_group_name_H-M   'P 1'
#
loop_
_entity.id
_entity.type
_entity.pdbx_description
1 polymer ?
#
loop_
_entity_poly.entity_id
_entity_poly.type
_entity_poly.pdbx_seq_one_letter_code
_entity_poly.pdbx_strand_id
1 'polypeptide(L)'
;MHNHHNNTLIHGKLNLVSYFNNPVSQRQKQYEAVRAIVIDKQAVETVATKFGYKPGTVYSLMRDVNAGKIELFPIVRKGPKKKRTTCDVQDKIIKYRKQGLSTTDIHSRLAEEEINISAITVERILKTAGFGKLKRRTNNELGKTLKNKIIPERSEHLDFEILEYLNVDCPTAGVFFFIPYIIESGILDLLQECKLPESSDIGSTQACLSMLLLKLIGERRRTHICAYDQEPGFGVFAGLNVLPKPTYMNTYSCRCSETQLMNLQSKVVSLFRKKYPDFYSSDYINLDFHSIPHYGDESEMEKIWCGSKGKTMKGANTIIASDSKSNAVLYTRADILRREESQEVKKFVSYWKNIKGNVSETLVFDCKFTAYNILDDLENDKVKFITLRKRYAGLVKETLVLPKEVWKKVYIPVPKRKYKNVSVYESEVRLKDCKNIFRQIVVKDHGRENPTFILTNSKELSLQRVLEVYAKRWRIENKIAELVMFFNLNSLSSPIMIRIHFDILWTMIADTLYHRFACDLRRFENNLAPAIFRKFIDMPGRVVYDGGKFFVKIRKRAHTPVLMEVKKLQTPFAVPWLGGKSIEIVWTA
;
A
#
# COMPACT_ATOMS: atom_id res chain seq x y z
N MET A 1 1.15 40.03 28.58
CA MET A 1 2.59 40.06 28.21
C MET A 1 2.81 39.34 26.89
N HIS A 2 2.29 39.90 25.84
CA HIS A 2 2.50 39.42 24.47
C HIS A 2 2.80 40.66 23.64
N ASN A 3 4.09 40.93 23.31
CA ASN A 3 4.46 41.85 22.22
C ASN A 3 5.97 42.12 22.20
N HIS A 4 6.82 41.10 22.00
CA HIS A 4 8.25 41.33 21.67
C HIS A 4 8.83 40.34 20.63
N HIS A 5 7.96 39.65 19.82
CA HIS A 5 8.47 38.72 18.82
C HIS A 5 8.50 39.22 17.37
N ASN A 6 8.03 40.46 17.11
CA ASN A 6 7.76 40.88 15.71
C ASN A 6 8.90 41.61 14.99
N ASN A 7 10.04 41.93 15.64
CA ASN A 7 11.11 42.70 14.99
C ASN A 7 12.28 41.89 14.44
N THR A 8 12.25 40.57 14.51
CA THR A 8 13.35 39.70 14.02
C THR A 8 13.05 39.01 12.68
N LEU A 9 11.84 39.17 12.14
CA LEU A 9 11.42 38.53 10.88
C LEU A 9 11.25 39.56 9.78
N ILE A 10 11.97 39.42 8.66
CA ILE A 10 11.71 40.10 7.40
C ILE A 10 11.24 39.06 6.39
N HIS A 11 10.01 39.21 5.87
CA HIS A 11 9.38 38.28 4.94
C HIS A 11 9.32 36.80 5.43
N GLY A 12 9.06 36.59 6.71
CA GLY A 12 8.96 35.24 7.31
C GLY A 12 10.30 34.54 7.55
N LYS A 13 11.44 35.21 7.32
CA LYS A 13 12.78 34.69 7.58
C LYS A 13 13.44 35.45 8.73
N LEU A 14 14.19 34.74 9.58
CA LEU A 14 14.95 35.33 10.68
C LEU A 14 16.04 36.26 10.12
N ASN A 15 16.05 37.53 10.55
CA ASN A 15 17.15 38.42 10.27
C ASN A 15 18.31 38.10 11.24
N LEU A 16 19.29 37.36 10.77
CA LEU A 16 20.39 36.87 11.61
C LEU A 16 21.23 38.02 12.22
N VAL A 17 21.44 39.12 11.50
CA VAL A 17 22.18 40.26 12.02
C VAL A 17 21.43 40.92 13.18
N SER A 18 20.13 41.13 13.04
CA SER A 18 19.29 41.66 14.09
C SER A 18 19.17 40.70 15.27
N TYR A 19 19.10 39.39 15.00
CA TYR A 19 19.00 38.35 16.04
C TYR A 19 20.20 38.30 16.98
N PHE A 20 21.43 38.43 16.43
CA PHE A 20 22.65 38.42 17.23
C PHE A 20 22.96 39.78 17.88
N ASN A 21 22.62 40.90 17.24
CA ASN A 21 22.85 42.22 17.82
C ASN A 21 21.84 42.61 18.90
N ASN A 22 20.62 42.06 18.86
CA ASN A 22 19.56 42.35 19.81
C ASN A 22 19.09 41.06 20.51
N PRO A 23 19.90 40.51 21.42
CA PRO A 23 19.59 39.25 22.11
C PRO A 23 18.30 39.35 22.92
N VAL A 24 17.34 38.43 22.66
CA VAL A 24 16.02 38.42 23.30
C VAL A 24 16.04 37.71 24.63
N SER A 25 16.82 36.65 24.79
CA SER A 25 16.90 35.89 26.04
C SER A 25 18.08 36.33 26.90
N GLN A 26 17.91 36.24 28.22
CA GLN A 26 18.98 36.56 29.19
C GLN A 26 20.24 35.73 28.94
N ARG A 27 20.13 34.48 28.57
CA ARG A 27 21.26 33.58 28.29
C ARG A 27 21.97 33.96 26.96
N GLN A 28 21.22 34.30 25.95
CA GLN A 28 21.78 34.81 24.70
C GLN A 28 22.57 36.13 24.94
N LYS A 29 21.96 37.04 25.72
CA LYS A 29 22.59 38.30 26.08
C LYS A 29 23.90 38.10 26.87
N GLN A 30 23.93 37.17 27.81
CA GLN A 30 25.13 36.79 28.54
C GLN A 30 26.20 36.21 27.64
N TYR A 31 25.80 35.29 26.72
CA TYR A 31 26.70 34.66 25.77
C TYR A 31 27.34 35.69 24.80
N GLU A 32 26.53 36.57 24.21
CA GLU A 32 27.03 37.57 23.26
C GLU A 32 27.94 38.59 23.96
N ALA A 33 27.64 38.96 25.20
CA ALA A 33 28.52 39.84 25.97
C ALA A 33 29.89 39.20 26.29
N VAL A 34 29.89 37.94 26.73
CA VAL A 34 31.13 37.19 27.01
C VAL A 34 31.93 36.97 25.70
N ARG A 35 31.24 36.59 24.60
CA ARG A 35 31.84 36.37 23.30
C ARG A 35 32.52 37.64 22.76
N ALA A 36 31.83 38.80 22.87
CA ALA A 36 32.36 40.08 22.39
C ALA A 36 33.66 40.45 23.11
N ILE A 37 33.81 40.12 24.37
CA ILE A 37 35.07 40.40 25.11
C ILE A 37 36.14 39.36 24.79
N VAL A 38 35.80 38.07 24.84
CA VAL A 38 36.79 37.00 24.73
C VAL A 38 37.28 36.79 23.31
N ILE A 39 36.38 36.81 22.35
CA ILE A 39 36.65 36.52 20.94
C ILE A 39 36.91 37.81 20.16
N ASP A 40 35.96 38.76 20.26
CA ASP A 40 36.02 39.99 19.45
C ASP A 40 36.91 41.08 20.10
N LYS A 41 37.50 40.82 21.27
CA LYS A 41 38.45 41.69 22.03
C LYS A 41 37.92 43.10 22.29
N GLN A 42 36.59 43.25 22.42
CA GLN A 42 35.97 44.55 22.72
C GLN A 42 36.22 44.96 24.18
N ALA A 43 36.34 46.27 24.43
CA ALA A 43 36.47 46.80 25.77
C ALA A 43 35.20 46.55 26.60
N VAL A 44 35.38 46.27 27.89
CA VAL A 44 34.27 45.93 28.81
C VAL A 44 33.21 47.03 28.88
N GLU A 45 33.64 48.30 28.83
CA GLU A 45 32.76 49.47 28.85
C GLU A 45 31.87 49.53 27.59
N THR A 46 32.44 49.23 26.41
CA THR A 46 31.72 49.18 25.14
C THR A 46 30.66 48.05 25.15
N VAL A 47 31.05 46.86 25.65
CA VAL A 47 30.18 45.70 25.76
C VAL A 47 29.08 45.94 26.79
N ALA A 48 29.40 46.55 27.91
CA ALA A 48 28.43 46.91 28.93
C ALA A 48 27.34 47.84 28.38
N THR A 49 27.76 48.90 27.67
CA THR A 49 26.84 49.83 27.00
C THR A 49 25.99 49.15 25.93
N LYS A 50 26.63 48.37 25.06
CA LYS A 50 25.95 47.65 23.95
C LYS A 50 24.87 46.69 24.44
N PHE A 51 25.12 45.92 25.48
CA PHE A 51 24.19 44.93 26.00
C PHE A 51 23.40 45.40 27.25
N GLY A 52 23.49 46.69 27.63
CA GLY A 52 22.73 47.28 28.73
C GLY A 52 23.09 46.68 30.11
N TYR A 53 24.37 46.44 30.32
CA TYR A 53 24.95 46.06 31.61
C TYR A 53 25.71 47.22 32.26
N LYS A 54 25.95 47.13 33.55
CA LYS A 54 26.99 47.94 34.24
C LYS A 54 28.34 47.25 34.04
N PRO A 55 29.48 47.96 33.88
CA PRO A 55 30.80 47.35 33.73
C PRO A 55 31.11 46.30 34.81
N GLY A 56 30.80 46.59 36.08
CA GLY A 56 30.99 45.65 37.21
C GLY A 56 30.17 44.36 37.05
N THR A 57 29.00 44.41 36.42
CA THR A 57 28.18 43.23 36.12
C THR A 57 28.85 42.35 35.04
N VAL A 58 29.47 42.95 34.05
CA VAL A 58 30.19 42.23 33.00
C VAL A 58 31.43 41.53 33.59
N TYR A 59 32.19 42.20 34.45
CA TYR A 59 33.33 41.57 35.15
C TYR A 59 32.87 40.37 36.02
N SER A 60 31.78 40.53 36.75
CA SER A 60 31.20 39.42 37.54
C SER A 60 30.74 38.26 36.65
N LEU A 61 30.07 38.55 35.52
CA LEU A 61 29.65 37.57 34.57
C LEU A 61 30.86 36.77 33.99
N MET A 62 31.91 37.46 33.60
CA MET A 62 33.15 36.85 33.11
C MET A 62 33.78 35.93 34.17
N ARG A 63 33.91 36.42 35.40
CA ARG A 63 34.44 35.62 36.50
C ARG A 63 33.59 34.37 36.76
N ASP A 64 32.25 34.50 36.77
CA ASP A 64 31.34 33.42 37.12
C ASP A 64 31.23 32.39 35.98
N VAL A 65 31.36 32.80 34.72
CA VAL A 65 31.50 31.90 33.54
C VAL A 65 32.81 31.14 33.60
N ASN A 66 33.96 31.85 33.85
CA ASN A 66 35.28 31.22 33.97
C ASN A 66 35.33 30.22 35.15
N ALA A 67 34.67 30.52 36.24
CA ALA A 67 34.56 29.61 37.40
C ALA A 67 33.56 28.46 37.23
N GLY A 68 32.92 28.36 36.06
CA GLY A 68 31.89 27.33 35.82
C GLY A 68 30.62 27.51 36.62
N LYS A 69 30.42 28.64 37.32
CA LYS A 69 29.21 28.91 38.08
C LYS A 69 28.01 29.27 37.22
N ILE A 70 28.26 29.80 36.05
CA ILE A 70 27.25 30.11 35.05
C ILE A 70 27.50 29.26 33.80
N GLU A 71 26.56 28.35 33.52
CA GLU A 71 26.52 27.57 32.26
C GLU A 71 25.72 28.35 31.25
N LEU A 72 26.38 28.83 30.16
CA LEU A 72 25.74 29.65 29.12
C LEU A 72 24.72 28.84 28.31
N PHE A 73 24.97 27.55 28.10
CA PHE A 73 24.10 26.61 27.38
C PHE A 73 23.71 25.41 28.27
N PRO A 74 22.90 25.62 29.33
CA PRO A 74 22.54 24.53 30.20
C PRO A 74 21.69 23.49 29.47
N ILE A 75 21.97 22.21 29.70
CA ILE A 75 21.14 21.12 29.21
C ILE A 75 19.79 21.17 29.92
N VAL A 76 18.79 21.72 29.26
CA VAL A 76 17.42 21.79 29.79
C VAL A 76 16.81 20.39 29.75
N ARG A 77 16.79 19.69 30.85
CA ARG A 77 16.01 18.47 31.01
C ARG A 77 14.54 18.85 31.00
N LYS A 78 13.82 18.43 29.94
CA LYS A 78 12.37 18.62 29.85
C LYS A 78 11.69 17.75 30.93
N GLY A 79 10.91 18.37 31.78
CA GLY A 79 10.13 17.68 32.80
C GLY A 79 10.01 18.48 34.13
N PRO A 80 9.09 18.09 35.00
CA PRO A 80 8.91 18.75 36.27
C PRO A 80 10.15 18.57 37.15
N LYS A 81 10.61 19.65 37.80
CA LYS A 81 11.80 19.68 38.67
C LYS A 81 11.63 18.85 39.95
N LYS A 82 10.40 18.56 40.37
CA LYS A 82 10.08 17.68 41.50
C LYS A 82 9.24 16.51 41.00
N LYS A 83 9.55 15.30 41.45
CA LYS A 83 8.70 14.13 41.23
C LYS A 83 7.35 14.37 41.89
N ARG A 84 6.25 14.22 41.14
CA ARG A 84 4.88 14.36 41.70
C ARG A 84 4.54 13.25 42.70
N THR A 85 5.21 12.11 42.62
CA THR A 85 5.00 10.95 43.50
C THR A 85 6.01 11.00 44.63
N THR A 86 5.53 11.03 45.87
CA THR A 86 6.36 11.03 47.09
C THR A 86 7.11 9.71 47.28
N CYS A 87 8.18 9.71 48.06
CA CYS A 87 8.95 8.49 48.32
C CYS A 87 8.08 7.41 48.98
N ASP A 88 7.23 7.78 49.94
CA ASP A 88 6.33 6.85 50.64
C ASP A 88 5.40 6.08 49.68
N VAL A 89 4.88 6.78 48.67
CA VAL A 89 4.03 6.15 47.64
C VAL A 89 4.84 5.25 46.73
N GLN A 90 6.09 5.61 46.41
CA GLN A 90 6.97 4.74 45.61
C GLN A 90 7.29 3.45 46.39
N ASP A 91 7.56 3.57 47.67
CA ASP A 91 7.84 2.42 48.56
C ASP A 91 6.61 1.51 48.71
N LYS A 92 5.40 2.09 48.83
CA LYS A 92 4.15 1.30 48.77
C LYS A 92 4.00 0.52 47.46
N ILE A 93 4.24 1.16 46.31
CA ILE A 93 4.19 0.51 44.99
C ILE A 93 5.17 -0.67 44.94
N ILE A 94 6.40 -0.46 45.44
CA ILE A 94 7.42 -1.51 45.49
C ILE A 94 7.00 -2.65 46.43
N LYS A 95 6.44 -2.33 47.61
CA LYS A 95 5.93 -3.31 48.56
C LYS A 95 4.82 -4.18 47.95
N TYR A 96 3.86 -3.57 47.28
CA TYR A 96 2.79 -4.28 46.61
C TYR A 96 3.32 -5.16 45.48
N ARG A 97 4.33 -4.70 44.73
CA ARG A 97 4.98 -5.51 43.71
C ARG A 97 5.69 -6.72 44.29
N LYS A 98 6.36 -6.60 45.41
CA LYS A 98 6.99 -7.72 46.14
C LYS A 98 5.97 -8.73 46.64
N GLN A 99 4.71 -8.35 46.84
CA GLN A 99 3.57 -9.24 47.12
C GLN A 99 2.99 -9.91 45.86
N GLY A 100 3.58 -9.70 44.68
CA GLY A 100 3.15 -10.32 43.44
C GLY A 100 1.98 -9.60 42.74
N LEU A 101 1.60 -8.39 43.14
CA LEU A 101 0.53 -7.64 42.49
C LEU A 101 0.97 -7.12 41.12
N SER A 102 0.08 -7.16 40.14
CA SER A 102 0.30 -6.58 38.83
C SER A 102 0.20 -5.05 38.87
N THR A 103 0.64 -4.38 37.81
CA THR A 103 0.52 -2.90 37.68
C THR A 103 -0.93 -2.43 37.84
N THR A 104 -1.87 -3.18 37.30
CA THR A 104 -3.31 -2.90 37.40
C THR A 104 -3.83 -3.10 38.80
N ASP A 105 -3.44 -4.19 39.47
CA ASP A 105 -3.86 -4.44 40.87
C ASP A 105 -3.31 -3.38 41.81
N ILE A 106 -2.03 -2.98 41.64
CA ILE A 106 -1.41 -1.91 42.41
C ILE A 106 -2.13 -0.58 42.21
N HIS A 107 -2.49 -0.26 40.96
CA HIS A 107 -3.26 0.93 40.64
C HIS A 107 -4.62 0.93 41.36
N SER A 108 -5.36 -0.17 41.28
CA SER A 108 -6.67 -0.30 41.96
C SER A 108 -6.52 -0.18 43.47
N ARG A 109 -5.52 -0.84 44.06
CA ARG A 109 -5.26 -0.79 45.49
C ARG A 109 -4.89 0.61 45.99
N LEU A 110 -4.12 1.36 45.22
CA LEU A 110 -3.77 2.75 45.54
C LEU A 110 -5.00 3.67 45.40
N ALA A 111 -5.88 3.40 44.45
CA ALA A 111 -7.14 4.14 44.30
C ALA A 111 -8.09 3.91 45.51
N GLU A 112 -8.15 2.69 46.04
CA GLU A 112 -8.87 2.35 47.28
C GLU A 112 -8.31 3.09 48.53
N GLU A 113 -7.01 3.42 48.47
CA GLU A 113 -6.32 4.21 49.53
C GLU A 113 -6.35 5.73 49.21
N GLU A 114 -7.21 6.18 48.31
CA GLU A 114 -7.35 7.59 47.88
C GLU A 114 -6.07 8.18 47.24
N ILE A 115 -5.13 7.33 46.83
CA ILE A 115 -3.89 7.74 46.14
C ILE A 115 -4.10 7.71 44.65
N ASN A 116 -4.35 8.86 44.06
CA ASN A 116 -4.63 8.97 42.62
C ASN A 116 -3.34 9.03 41.76
N ILE A 117 -2.92 7.88 41.22
CA ILE A 117 -1.73 7.74 40.36
C ILE A 117 -2.10 6.89 39.17
N SER A 118 -1.72 7.31 37.95
CA SER A 118 -1.99 6.54 36.74
C SER A 118 -1.21 5.22 36.70
N ALA A 119 -1.79 4.18 36.11
CA ALA A 119 -1.16 2.88 35.92
C ALA A 119 0.21 2.99 35.18
N ILE A 120 0.33 3.94 34.23
CA ILE A 120 1.59 4.25 33.54
C ILE A 120 2.67 4.74 34.48
N THR A 121 2.29 5.55 35.50
CA THR A 121 3.24 6.03 36.53
C THR A 121 3.68 4.89 37.43
N VAL A 122 2.78 3.99 37.79
CA VAL A 122 3.10 2.77 38.56
C VAL A 122 4.09 1.90 37.75
N GLU A 123 3.83 1.66 36.48
CA GLU A 123 4.72 0.88 35.62
C GLU A 123 6.12 1.51 35.53
N ARG A 124 6.19 2.83 35.39
CA ARG A 124 7.46 3.57 35.30
C ARG A 124 8.27 3.48 36.57
N ILE A 125 7.61 3.59 37.74
CA ILE A 125 8.27 3.44 39.06
C ILE A 125 8.82 2.03 39.22
N LEU A 126 8.03 1.00 38.90
CA LEU A 126 8.44 -0.39 38.97
C LEU A 126 9.63 -0.69 38.04
N LYS A 127 9.59 -0.17 36.82
CA LYS A 127 10.69 -0.31 35.86
C LYS A 127 11.97 0.37 36.37
N THR A 128 11.84 1.57 36.95
CA THR A 128 12.98 2.31 37.55
C THR A 128 13.55 1.57 38.73
N ALA A 129 12.71 0.86 39.50
CA ALA A 129 13.11 0.02 40.63
C ALA A 129 13.61 -1.38 40.20
N GLY A 130 13.76 -1.64 38.91
CA GLY A 130 14.35 -2.89 38.37
C GLY A 130 13.39 -4.08 38.30
N PHE A 131 12.08 -3.88 38.48
CA PHE A 131 11.10 -4.95 38.38
C PHE A 131 10.77 -5.27 36.93
N GLY A 132 10.94 -6.55 36.52
CA GLY A 132 10.45 -7.07 35.22
C GLY A 132 8.92 -7.24 35.19
N LYS A 133 8.40 -7.57 34.01
CA LYS A 133 6.98 -7.95 33.85
C LYS A 133 6.70 -9.26 34.58
N LEU A 134 5.58 -9.34 35.30
CA LEU A 134 5.11 -10.61 35.86
C LEU A 134 4.68 -11.56 34.77
N LYS A 135 4.79 -12.86 35.03
CA LYS A 135 4.17 -13.88 34.19
C LYS A 135 2.67 -13.62 34.12
N ARG A 136 2.08 -13.85 32.96
CA ARG A 136 0.64 -13.67 32.75
C ARG A 136 -0.12 -14.63 33.67
N ARG A 137 -0.98 -14.12 34.52
CA ARG A 137 -1.83 -14.95 35.37
C ARG A 137 -2.76 -15.80 34.51
N THR A 138 -2.96 -17.04 34.91
CA THR A 138 -3.98 -17.91 34.31
C THR A 138 -5.38 -17.40 34.68
N ASN A 139 -6.38 -17.77 33.88
CA ASN A 139 -7.77 -17.40 34.17
C ASN A 139 -8.26 -17.91 35.55
N ASN A 140 -7.76 -19.08 35.99
CA ASN A 140 -8.03 -19.63 37.32
C ASN A 140 -7.46 -18.76 38.44
N GLU A 141 -6.23 -18.24 38.31
CA GLU A 141 -5.61 -17.33 39.28
C GLU A 141 -6.30 -15.95 39.33
N LEU A 142 -7.05 -15.59 38.29
CA LEU A 142 -7.83 -14.35 38.21
C LEU A 142 -9.26 -14.51 38.75
N GLY A 143 -9.65 -15.72 39.19
CA GLY A 143 -11.03 -16.01 39.63
C GLY A 143 -12.06 -15.78 38.52
N LYS A 144 -11.61 -15.66 37.28
CA LYS A 144 -12.52 -15.52 36.13
C LYS A 144 -13.02 -16.91 35.78
N THR A 145 -14.24 -17.22 36.18
CA THR A 145 -15.02 -18.25 35.53
C THR A 145 -14.99 -17.98 34.02
N LEU A 146 -14.44 -18.91 33.26
CA LEU A 146 -14.56 -18.91 31.81
C LEU A 146 -16.07 -18.86 31.52
N LYS A 147 -16.61 -17.67 31.21
CA LYS A 147 -17.85 -17.61 30.42
C LYS A 147 -17.57 -18.52 29.25
N ASN A 148 -18.42 -19.51 29.00
CA ASN A 148 -18.30 -20.49 27.95
C ASN A 148 -17.56 -19.89 26.76
N LYS A 149 -16.25 -20.15 26.67
CA LYS A 149 -15.46 -19.71 25.57
C LYS A 149 -15.92 -20.62 24.45
N ILE A 150 -16.68 -20.08 23.54
CA ILE A 150 -16.95 -20.78 22.28
C ILE A 150 -15.56 -21.11 21.75
N ILE A 151 -15.18 -22.39 21.83
CA ILE A 151 -13.93 -22.87 21.21
C ILE A 151 -14.22 -22.79 19.72
N PRO A 152 -13.51 -21.95 18.97
CA PRO A 152 -13.71 -21.86 17.52
C PRO A 152 -13.56 -23.24 16.93
N GLU A 153 -14.48 -23.62 16.06
CA GLU A 153 -14.41 -24.87 15.32
C GLU A 153 -13.08 -25.00 14.60
N ARG A 154 -12.50 -26.18 14.55
CA ARG A 154 -11.26 -26.41 13.81
C ARG A 154 -11.59 -26.42 12.32
N SER A 155 -10.82 -25.66 11.53
CA SER A 155 -10.97 -25.68 10.08
C SER A 155 -10.40 -26.98 9.51
N GLU A 156 -11.22 -27.72 8.81
CA GLU A 156 -10.87 -28.98 8.17
C GLU A 156 -11.72 -29.22 6.93
N HIS A 157 -11.37 -30.19 6.09
CA HIS A 157 -12.14 -30.56 4.92
C HIS A 157 -13.55 -30.98 5.28
N LEU A 158 -14.52 -30.64 4.41
CA LEU A 158 -15.88 -31.16 4.54
C LEU A 158 -15.88 -32.68 4.34
N ASP A 159 -16.42 -33.39 5.32
CA ASP A 159 -16.61 -34.83 5.25
C ASP A 159 -18.05 -35.10 4.74
N PHE A 160 -18.16 -35.47 3.48
CA PHE A 160 -19.45 -35.75 2.83
C PHE A 160 -20.05 -37.13 3.18
N GLU A 161 -19.25 -38.03 3.80
CA GLU A 161 -19.74 -39.31 4.27
C GLU A 161 -20.54 -39.15 5.55
N ILE A 162 -20.16 -38.16 6.38
CA ILE A 162 -20.84 -37.86 7.65
C ILE A 162 -21.91 -36.77 7.47
N LEU A 163 -21.73 -35.87 6.48
CA LEU A 163 -22.58 -34.72 6.25
C LEU A 163 -23.92 -35.16 5.59
N GLU A 164 -24.95 -35.43 6.39
CA GLU A 164 -26.28 -35.76 5.88
C GLU A 164 -27.05 -34.51 5.44
N TYR A 165 -26.96 -33.42 6.22
CA TYR A 165 -27.70 -32.19 6.01
C TYR A 165 -26.92 -30.99 6.55
N LEU A 166 -26.92 -29.88 5.79
CA LEU A 166 -26.39 -28.59 6.21
C LEU A 166 -27.41 -27.51 5.86
N ASN A 167 -27.62 -26.55 6.75
CA ASN A 167 -28.44 -25.36 6.46
C ASN A 167 -27.86 -24.18 7.25
N VAL A 168 -27.04 -23.36 6.58
CA VAL A 168 -26.26 -22.30 7.19
C VAL A 168 -26.44 -20.99 6.46
N ASP A 169 -26.43 -19.90 7.21
CA ASP A 169 -26.44 -18.55 6.63
C ASP A 169 -25.07 -18.23 5.99
N CYS A 170 -25.08 -17.40 4.96
CA CYS A 170 -23.89 -16.88 4.31
C CYS A 170 -24.08 -15.36 4.08
N PRO A 171 -23.28 -14.50 4.74
CA PRO A 171 -23.49 -13.06 4.70
C PRO A 171 -23.29 -12.45 3.31
N THR A 172 -22.47 -13.07 2.47
CA THR A 172 -22.21 -12.65 1.09
C THR A 172 -22.32 -13.85 0.15
N ALA A 173 -23.50 -14.44 0.08
CA ALA A 173 -23.76 -15.64 -0.73
C ALA A 173 -23.55 -15.41 -2.24
N GLY A 174 -23.60 -14.17 -2.72
CA GLY A 174 -23.27 -13.84 -4.11
C GLY A 174 -21.84 -14.21 -4.53
N VAL A 175 -20.93 -14.47 -3.57
CA VAL A 175 -19.56 -14.93 -3.90
C VAL A 175 -19.58 -16.28 -4.63
N PHE A 176 -20.61 -17.11 -4.42
CA PHE A 176 -20.78 -18.38 -5.10
C PHE A 176 -20.95 -18.25 -6.63
N PHE A 177 -21.33 -17.07 -7.13
CA PHE A 177 -21.37 -16.80 -8.56
C PHE A 177 -20.00 -16.84 -9.23
N PHE A 178 -18.91 -16.67 -8.49
CA PHE A 178 -17.57 -16.80 -9.02
C PHE A 178 -17.13 -18.25 -9.23
N ILE A 179 -17.77 -19.23 -8.62
CA ILE A 179 -17.35 -20.65 -8.70
C ILE A 179 -17.28 -21.15 -10.15
N PRO A 180 -18.29 -20.95 -11.01
CA PRO A 180 -18.19 -21.37 -12.41
C PRO A 180 -17.01 -20.71 -13.15
N TYR A 181 -16.68 -19.47 -12.81
CA TYR A 181 -15.54 -18.74 -13.42
C TYR A 181 -14.19 -19.24 -12.90
N ILE A 182 -14.10 -19.62 -11.63
CA ILE A 182 -12.91 -20.24 -11.05
C ILE A 182 -12.65 -21.58 -11.74
N ILE A 183 -13.69 -22.40 -11.93
CA ILE A 183 -13.60 -23.70 -12.62
C ILE A 183 -13.20 -23.50 -14.09
N GLU A 184 -13.91 -22.63 -14.82
CA GLU A 184 -13.65 -22.33 -16.22
C GLU A 184 -12.23 -21.83 -16.45
N SER A 185 -11.70 -21.04 -15.53
CA SER A 185 -10.36 -20.46 -15.65
C SER A 185 -9.25 -21.50 -15.69
N GLY A 186 -9.48 -22.70 -15.11
CA GLY A 186 -8.47 -23.75 -14.97
C GLY A 186 -7.42 -23.45 -13.90
N ILE A 187 -7.65 -22.44 -13.04
CA ILE A 187 -6.66 -22.03 -12.02
C ILE A 187 -6.44 -23.11 -10.96
N LEU A 188 -7.42 -23.98 -10.72
CA LEU A 188 -7.32 -25.04 -9.71
C LEU A 188 -6.25 -26.06 -10.05
N ASP A 189 -6.21 -26.54 -11.29
CA ASP A 189 -5.19 -27.48 -11.77
C ASP A 189 -3.81 -26.85 -11.63
N LEU A 190 -3.71 -25.56 -11.95
CA LEU A 190 -2.47 -24.81 -11.81
C LEU A 190 -2.00 -24.68 -10.35
N LEU A 191 -2.93 -24.45 -9.41
CA LEU A 191 -2.60 -24.37 -7.99
C LEU A 191 -2.08 -25.69 -7.44
N GLN A 192 -2.65 -26.82 -7.88
CA GLN A 192 -2.18 -28.17 -7.53
C GLN A 192 -0.77 -28.43 -8.10
N GLU A 193 -0.53 -28.09 -9.37
CA GLU A 193 0.80 -28.22 -10.00
C GLU A 193 1.89 -27.40 -9.29
N CYS A 194 1.54 -26.24 -8.74
CA CYS A 194 2.51 -25.33 -8.10
C CYS A 194 2.94 -25.77 -6.69
N LYS A 195 2.36 -26.85 -6.16
CA LYS A 195 2.72 -27.43 -4.83
C LYS A 195 2.83 -26.35 -3.76
N LEU A 196 1.77 -25.54 -3.63
CA LEU A 196 1.71 -24.52 -2.60
C LEU A 196 1.63 -25.15 -1.21
N PRO A 197 2.00 -24.42 -0.14
CA PRO A 197 1.99 -24.97 1.23
C PRO A 197 0.61 -25.49 1.64
N GLU A 198 0.60 -26.62 2.34
CA GLU A 198 -0.60 -27.25 2.89
C GLU A 198 -0.35 -27.75 4.33
N SER A 199 -1.39 -28.21 4.99
CA SER A 199 -1.33 -28.91 6.28
C SER A 199 -2.16 -30.18 6.22
N SER A 200 -2.12 -31.00 7.27
CA SER A 200 -2.95 -32.22 7.39
C SER A 200 -4.43 -31.95 7.26
N ASP A 201 -4.89 -30.79 7.73
CA ASP A 201 -6.32 -30.47 7.86
C ASP A 201 -6.81 -29.55 6.73
N ILE A 202 -5.90 -28.78 6.11
CA ILE A 202 -6.23 -27.77 5.10
C ILE A 202 -5.27 -27.97 3.92
N GLY A 203 -5.82 -28.44 2.81
CA GLY A 203 -5.08 -28.58 1.56
C GLY A 203 -4.73 -27.24 0.92
N SER A 204 -3.75 -27.25 0.03
CA SER A 204 -3.29 -26.03 -0.67
C SER A 204 -4.41 -25.33 -1.46
N THR A 205 -5.26 -26.10 -2.13
CA THR A 205 -6.43 -25.58 -2.87
C THR A 205 -7.40 -24.83 -1.94
N GLN A 206 -7.76 -25.43 -0.79
CA GLN A 206 -8.67 -24.84 0.19
C GLN A 206 -8.09 -23.57 0.82
N ALA A 207 -6.80 -23.59 1.14
CA ALA A 207 -6.09 -22.41 1.62
C ALA A 207 -6.16 -21.28 0.59
N CYS A 208 -5.87 -21.58 -0.68
CA CYS A 208 -5.93 -20.63 -1.78
C CYS A 208 -7.32 -20.07 -2.04
N LEU A 209 -8.35 -20.93 -2.02
CA LEU A 209 -9.75 -20.51 -2.15
C LEU A 209 -10.18 -19.60 -1.00
N SER A 210 -9.72 -19.87 0.23
CA SER A 210 -9.96 -18.99 1.37
C SER A 210 -9.32 -17.61 1.22
N MET A 211 -8.09 -17.54 0.64
CA MET A 211 -7.42 -16.27 0.31
C MET A 211 -8.17 -15.52 -0.79
N LEU A 212 -8.57 -16.24 -1.84
CA LEU A 212 -9.32 -15.69 -2.96
C LEU A 212 -10.67 -15.14 -2.51
N LEU A 213 -11.39 -15.88 -1.66
CA LEU A 213 -12.66 -15.44 -1.06
C LEU A 213 -12.53 -14.06 -0.42
N LEU A 214 -11.51 -13.84 0.42
CA LEU A 214 -11.32 -12.54 1.07
C LEU A 214 -11.11 -11.41 0.06
N LYS A 215 -10.44 -11.67 -1.06
CA LYS A 215 -10.28 -10.69 -2.14
C LYS A 215 -11.60 -10.46 -2.90
N LEU A 216 -12.37 -11.52 -3.15
CA LEU A 216 -13.65 -11.43 -3.84
C LEU A 216 -14.70 -10.66 -3.04
N ILE A 217 -14.66 -10.73 -1.70
CA ILE A 217 -15.56 -9.93 -0.85
C ILE A 217 -15.00 -8.54 -0.50
N GLY A 218 -13.86 -8.14 -1.07
CA GLY A 218 -13.25 -6.83 -0.84
C GLY A 218 -12.65 -6.64 0.55
N GLU A 219 -12.24 -7.73 1.23
CA GLU A 219 -11.71 -7.63 2.59
C GLU A 219 -10.32 -6.96 2.61
N ARG A 220 -10.12 -6.08 3.58
CA ARG A 220 -8.92 -5.22 3.64
C ARG A 220 -7.65 -5.99 3.96
N ARG A 221 -7.72 -6.96 4.87
CA ARG A 221 -6.56 -7.71 5.37
C ARG A 221 -6.91 -9.17 5.58
N ARG A 222 -5.96 -10.05 5.37
CA ARG A 222 -6.12 -11.48 5.65
C ARG A 222 -6.48 -11.78 7.10
N THR A 223 -5.97 -10.98 8.04
CA THR A 223 -6.28 -11.12 9.47
C THR A 223 -7.76 -10.86 9.78
N HIS A 224 -8.47 -10.13 8.93
CA HIS A 224 -9.91 -9.89 9.09
C HIS A 224 -10.77 -11.14 8.83
N ILE A 225 -10.17 -12.24 8.40
CA ILE A 225 -10.85 -13.54 8.37
C ILE A 225 -11.46 -13.91 9.73
N CYS A 226 -10.95 -13.34 10.83
CA CYS A 226 -11.54 -13.51 12.16
C CYS A 226 -12.99 -13.03 12.28
N ALA A 227 -13.46 -12.20 11.37
CA ALA A 227 -14.87 -11.82 11.30
C ALA A 227 -15.74 -12.93 10.69
N TYR A 228 -15.14 -13.90 10.01
CA TYR A 228 -15.79 -14.93 9.21
C TYR A 228 -15.34 -16.35 9.55
N ASP A 229 -14.47 -16.54 10.55
CA ASP A 229 -13.89 -17.85 10.91
C ASP A 229 -14.89 -18.80 11.58
N GLN A 230 -16.11 -18.34 11.82
CA GLN A 230 -17.23 -19.11 12.31
C GLN A 230 -18.41 -19.14 11.31
N GLU A 231 -18.19 -18.74 10.06
CA GLU A 231 -19.21 -18.70 9.02
C GLU A 231 -19.10 -19.94 8.11
N PRO A 232 -19.90 -21.02 8.38
CA PRO A 232 -19.80 -22.26 7.61
C PRO A 232 -20.13 -22.06 6.12
N GLY A 233 -21.00 -21.09 5.78
CA GLY A 233 -21.30 -20.75 4.38
C GLY A 233 -20.07 -20.36 3.58
N PHE A 234 -19.15 -19.60 4.18
CA PHE A 234 -17.86 -19.29 3.56
C PHE A 234 -16.90 -20.47 3.59
N GLY A 235 -16.96 -21.31 4.63
CA GLY A 235 -16.25 -22.59 4.67
C GLY A 235 -16.58 -23.44 3.44
N VAL A 236 -17.87 -23.64 3.14
CA VAL A 236 -18.34 -24.39 1.96
C VAL A 236 -17.76 -23.82 0.66
N PHE A 237 -17.70 -22.49 0.48
CA PHE A 237 -17.07 -21.90 -0.70
C PHE A 237 -15.63 -22.39 -0.89
N ALA A 238 -14.88 -22.51 0.19
CA ALA A 238 -13.48 -22.96 0.16
C ALA A 238 -13.32 -24.50 0.23
N GLY A 239 -14.39 -25.27 0.43
CA GLY A 239 -14.34 -26.72 0.62
C GLY A 239 -13.96 -27.13 2.04
N LEU A 240 -14.27 -26.29 3.01
CA LEU A 240 -13.99 -26.47 4.43
C LEU A 240 -15.29 -26.37 5.26
N ASN A 241 -15.28 -26.92 6.47
CA ASN A 241 -16.38 -26.73 7.43
C ASN A 241 -16.48 -25.25 7.85
N VAL A 242 -15.37 -24.62 8.19
CA VAL A 242 -15.20 -23.18 8.45
C VAL A 242 -13.87 -22.69 7.88
N LEU A 243 -13.74 -21.38 7.69
CA LEU A 243 -12.50 -20.78 7.15
C LEU A 243 -11.29 -20.97 8.09
N PRO A 244 -10.06 -20.97 7.54
CA PRO A 244 -8.85 -21.08 8.34
C PRO A 244 -8.69 -19.92 9.34
N LYS A 245 -8.08 -20.21 10.49
CA LYS A 245 -7.83 -19.21 11.54
C LYS A 245 -6.87 -18.08 11.08
N PRO A 246 -6.98 -16.88 11.65
CA PRO A 246 -6.13 -15.73 11.29
C PRO A 246 -4.63 -16.02 11.35
N THR A 247 -4.17 -16.84 12.30
CA THR A 247 -2.76 -17.23 12.43
C THR A 247 -2.28 -18.05 11.23
N TYR A 248 -3.09 -19.00 10.76
CA TYR A 248 -2.80 -19.80 9.57
C TYR A 248 -2.69 -18.90 8.33
N MET A 249 -3.70 -18.05 8.12
CA MET A 249 -3.77 -17.14 6.98
C MET A 249 -2.61 -16.14 6.95
N ASN A 250 -2.23 -15.61 8.11
CA ASN A 250 -1.18 -14.61 8.21
C ASN A 250 0.23 -15.20 7.97
N THR A 251 0.45 -16.43 8.37
CA THR A 251 1.75 -17.12 8.21
C THR A 251 1.87 -17.88 6.90
N TYR A 252 0.79 -18.11 6.17
CA TYR A 252 0.77 -18.94 4.97
C TYR A 252 1.79 -18.47 3.92
N SER A 253 1.80 -17.19 3.57
CA SER A 253 2.72 -16.64 2.58
C SER A 253 4.20 -16.73 2.98
N CYS A 254 4.51 -16.78 4.29
CA CYS A 254 5.89 -16.94 4.76
C CYS A 254 6.45 -18.35 4.51
N ARG A 255 5.60 -19.31 4.14
CA ARG A 255 5.98 -20.66 3.72
C ARG A 255 6.21 -20.78 2.20
N CYS A 256 5.91 -19.70 1.43
CA CYS A 256 6.19 -19.60 0.01
C CYS A 256 7.52 -18.90 -0.23
N SER A 257 8.20 -19.20 -1.35
CA SER A 257 9.35 -18.43 -1.83
C SER A 257 8.92 -17.37 -2.85
N GLU A 258 9.72 -16.32 -3.02
CA GLU A 258 9.48 -15.30 -4.06
C GLU A 258 9.48 -15.93 -5.45
N THR A 259 10.45 -16.82 -5.73
CA THR A 259 10.53 -17.54 -7.01
C THR A 259 9.27 -18.36 -7.26
N GLN A 260 8.73 -19.03 -6.26
CA GLN A 260 7.49 -19.79 -6.36
C GLN A 260 6.30 -18.88 -6.72
N LEU A 261 6.19 -17.71 -6.09
CA LEU A 261 5.11 -16.75 -6.38
C LEU A 261 5.26 -16.13 -7.78
N MET A 262 6.49 -15.80 -8.21
CA MET A 262 6.72 -15.27 -9.56
C MET A 262 6.43 -16.32 -10.64
N ASN A 263 6.79 -17.58 -10.40
CA ASN A 263 6.44 -18.69 -11.29
C ASN A 263 4.93 -18.90 -11.36
N LEU A 264 4.24 -18.84 -10.21
CA LEU A 264 2.77 -18.92 -10.17
C LEU A 264 2.14 -17.78 -10.95
N GLN A 265 2.61 -16.53 -10.76
CA GLN A 265 2.13 -15.38 -11.54
C GLN A 265 2.29 -15.59 -13.04
N SER A 266 3.46 -16.05 -13.48
CA SER A 266 3.74 -16.33 -14.89
C SER A 266 2.79 -17.37 -15.47
N LYS A 267 2.58 -18.48 -14.76
CA LYS A 267 1.67 -19.54 -15.16
C LYS A 267 0.20 -19.06 -15.18
N VAL A 268 -0.24 -18.29 -14.17
CA VAL A 268 -1.59 -17.71 -14.12
C VAL A 268 -1.83 -16.79 -15.31
N VAL A 269 -0.90 -15.88 -15.60
CA VAL A 269 -1.04 -14.94 -16.75
C VAL A 269 -1.02 -15.70 -18.07
N SER A 270 -0.17 -16.72 -18.20
CA SER A 270 -0.15 -17.60 -19.39
C SER A 270 -1.49 -18.32 -19.57
N LEU A 271 -2.06 -18.86 -18.49
CA LEU A 271 -3.35 -19.53 -18.48
C LEU A 271 -4.48 -18.57 -18.87
N PHE A 272 -4.57 -17.42 -18.22
CA PHE A 272 -5.62 -16.43 -18.50
C PHE A 272 -5.52 -15.86 -19.91
N ARG A 273 -4.31 -15.65 -20.45
CA ARG A 273 -4.10 -15.24 -21.83
C ARG A 273 -4.66 -16.26 -22.83
N LYS A 274 -4.53 -17.55 -22.54
CA LYS A 274 -5.11 -18.62 -23.37
C LYS A 274 -6.64 -18.70 -23.24
N LYS A 275 -7.17 -18.52 -22.03
CA LYS A 275 -8.61 -18.64 -21.75
C LYS A 275 -9.41 -17.39 -22.11
N TYR A 276 -8.81 -16.21 -21.97
CA TYR A 276 -9.45 -14.91 -22.17
C TYR A 276 -8.61 -14.03 -23.10
N PRO A 277 -8.39 -14.45 -24.38
CA PRO A 277 -7.47 -13.75 -25.29
C PRO A 277 -7.83 -12.27 -25.48
N ASP A 278 -9.10 -11.91 -25.42
CA ASP A 278 -9.57 -10.52 -25.58
C ASP A 278 -9.05 -9.58 -24.49
N PHE A 279 -8.74 -10.11 -23.29
CA PHE A 279 -8.16 -9.33 -22.19
C PHE A 279 -6.67 -9.00 -22.42
N TYR A 280 -6.02 -9.67 -23.36
CA TYR A 280 -4.58 -9.58 -23.63
C TYR A 280 -4.29 -9.27 -25.10
N SER A 281 -5.20 -8.54 -25.75
CA SER A 281 -5.19 -8.31 -27.21
C SER A 281 -4.71 -6.92 -27.63
N SER A 282 -4.30 -6.07 -26.68
CA SER A 282 -3.83 -4.72 -27.01
C SER A 282 -2.43 -4.73 -27.61
N ASP A 283 -2.19 -3.85 -28.60
CA ASP A 283 -0.85 -3.58 -29.11
C ASP A 283 0.02 -2.74 -28.15
N TYR A 284 -0.54 -2.36 -26.99
CA TYR A 284 0.12 -1.49 -26.01
C TYR A 284 0.00 -2.04 -24.59
N ILE A 285 1.11 -2.00 -23.86
CA ILE A 285 1.17 -2.36 -22.45
C ILE A 285 1.60 -1.14 -21.65
N ASN A 286 0.78 -0.76 -20.67
CA ASN A 286 1.10 0.33 -19.75
C ASN A 286 1.86 -0.20 -18.54
N LEU A 287 2.92 0.51 -18.13
CA LEU A 287 3.66 0.23 -16.90
C LEU A 287 3.63 1.48 -16.01
N ASP A 288 3.37 1.28 -14.73
CA ASP A 288 3.44 2.37 -13.75
C ASP A 288 3.88 1.84 -12.37
N PHE A 289 4.41 2.75 -11.54
CA PHE A 289 4.75 2.45 -10.16
C PHE A 289 3.65 2.90 -9.21
N HIS A 290 3.38 2.06 -8.24
CA HIS A 290 2.53 2.38 -7.11
C HIS A 290 3.29 2.19 -5.79
N SER A 291 3.11 3.15 -4.87
CA SER A 291 3.74 3.11 -3.56
C SER A 291 2.74 2.64 -2.51
N ILE A 292 2.91 1.42 -1.99
CA ILE A 292 2.11 0.88 -0.89
C ILE A 292 2.68 1.43 0.42
N PRO A 293 1.94 2.26 1.18
CA PRO A 293 2.47 2.90 2.38
C PRO A 293 2.67 1.90 3.52
N HIS A 294 3.77 2.05 4.27
CA HIS A 294 4.01 1.32 5.50
C HIS A 294 3.95 2.27 6.71
N TYR A 295 3.20 1.87 7.74
CA TYR A 295 2.94 2.71 8.92
C TYR A 295 3.71 2.27 10.17
N GLY A 296 4.44 1.17 10.10
CA GLY A 296 5.27 0.69 11.19
C GLY A 296 6.61 1.43 11.26
N ASP A 297 7.20 1.48 12.46
CA ASP A 297 8.51 2.12 12.67
C ASP A 297 9.66 1.23 12.20
N GLU A 298 9.52 -0.10 12.34
CA GLU A 298 10.53 -1.08 11.99
C GLU A 298 10.22 -1.69 10.63
N SER A 299 10.97 -1.33 9.61
CA SER A 299 10.99 -2.03 8.32
C SER A 299 12.25 -1.72 7.55
N GLU A 300 12.70 -2.68 6.73
CA GLU A 300 13.80 -2.53 5.78
C GLU A 300 13.40 -1.72 4.53
N MET A 301 12.13 -1.32 4.41
CA MET A 301 11.62 -0.60 3.26
C MET A 301 12.27 0.77 3.10
N GLU A 302 12.54 1.16 1.86
CA GLU A 302 13.01 2.51 1.54
C GLU A 302 11.93 3.57 1.80
N LYS A 303 12.37 4.80 2.06
CA LYS A 303 11.48 5.96 2.05
C LYS A 303 11.17 6.34 0.60
N ILE A 304 9.91 6.23 0.23
CA ILE A 304 9.40 6.53 -1.11
C ILE A 304 8.30 7.61 -1.04
N TRP A 305 8.06 8.28 -2.14
CA TRP A 305 6.94 9.21 -2.25
C TRP A 305 5.62 8.44 -2.35
N CYS A 306 4.77 8.58 -1.35
CA CYS A 306 3.43 8.00 -1.34
C CYS A 306 2.41 9.05 -1.78
N GLY A 307 2.00 9.02 -3.05
CA GLY A 307 1.07 9.99 -3.64
C GLY A 307 -0.26 10.05 -2.91
N SER A 308 -0.80 8.89 -2.46
CA SER A 308 -2.03 8.83 -1.67
C SER A 308 -1.95 9.54 -0.30
N LYS A 309 -0.75 9.85 0.19
CA LYS A 309 -0.48 10.53 1.46
C LYS A 309 0.17 11.91 1.29
N GLY A 310 0.55 12.27 0.08
CA GLY A 310 1.22 13.54 -0.21
C GLY A 310 2.55 13.74 0.53
N LYS A 311 3.23 12.67 0.93
CA LYS A 311 4.49 12.74 1.69
C LYS A 311 5.43 11.56 1.41
N THR A 312 6.71 11.78 1.70
CA THR A 312 7.72 10.71 1.70
C THR A 312 7.62 9.91 3.00
N MET A 313 7.44 8.61 2.88
CA MET A 313 7.37 7.67 4.01
C MET A 313 7.88 6.29 3.60
N LYS A 314 8.12 5.39 4.57
CA LYS A 314 8.46 4.01 4.28
C LYS A 314 7.30 3.35 3.51
N GLY A 315 7.64 2.49 2.56
CA GLY A 315 6.64 1.78 1.77
C GLY A 315 7.25 0.84 0.75
N ALA A 316 6.42 -0.07 0.23
CA ALA A 316 6.81 -0.97 -0.84
C ALA A 316 6.55 -0.30 -2.20
N ASN A 317 7.63 -0.03 -2.94
CA ASN A 317 7.53 0.41 -4.33
C ASN A 317 7.15 -0.79 -5.21
N THR A 318 6.04 -0.69 -5.90
CA THR A 318 5.43 -1.80 -6.64
C THR A 318 5.23 -1.39 -8.09
N ILE A 319 5.66 -2.21 -9.04
CA ILE A 319 5.33 -2.06 -10.46
C ILE A 319 4.05 -2.79 -10.77
N ILE A 320 3.25 -2.21 -11.64
CA ILE A 320 2.08 -2.83 -12.24
C ILE A 320 2.18 -2.65 -13.76
N ALA A 321 2.06 -3.75 -14.51
CA ALA A 321 1.88 -3.70 -15.96
C ALA A 321 0.47 -4.16 -16.31
N SER A 322 -0.19 -3.48 -17.26
CA SER A 322 -1.54 -3.82 -17.68
C SER A 322 -1.72 -3.68 -19.19
N ASP A 323 -2.60 -4.50 -19.75
CA ASP A 323 -3.10 -4.33 -21.10
C ASP A 323 -3.79 -2.98 -21.26
N SER A 324 -3.45 -2.20 -22.27
CA SER A 324 -3.95 -0.82 -22.44
C SER A 324 -5.43 -0.75 -22.82
N LYS A 325 -6.00 -1.82 -23.38
CA LYS A 325 -7.40 -1.88 -23.83
C LYS A 325 -8.33 -2.40 -22.74
N SER A 326 -8.02 -3.55 -22.18
CA SER A 326 -8.83 -4.24 -21.16
C SER A 326 -8.53 -3.77 -19.73
N ASN A 327 -7.35 -3.22 -19.46
CA ASN A 327 -6.75 -2.99 -18.16
C ASN A 327 -6.47 -4.29 -17.36
N ALA A 328 -6.47 -5.47 -17.98
CA ALA A 328 -6.05 -6.70 -17.33
C ALA A 328 -4.61 -6.58 -16.83
N VAL A 329 -4.37 -7.00 -15.59
CA VAL A 329 -3.03 -6.94 -14.99
C VAL A 329 -2.19 -8.10 -15.53
N LEU A 330 -1.01 -7.77 -16.05
CA LEU A 330 -0.07 -8.70 -16.69
C LEU A 330 1.10 -9.08 -15.81
N TYR A 331 1.54 -8.13 -14.99
CA TYR A 331 2.74 -8.27 -14.17
C TYR A 331 2.65 -7.37 -12.97
N THR A 332 3.08 -7.89 -11.84
CA THR A 332 3.25 -7.14 -10.61
C THR A 332 4.50 -7.61 -9.89
N ARG A 333 5.23 -6.67 -9.32
CA ARG A 333 6.35 -6.95 -8.43
C ARG A 333 6.45 -5.84 -7.40
N ALA A 334 6.60 -6.19 -6.13
CA ALA A 334 6.86 -5.25 -5.05
C ALA A 334 8.36 -5.23 -4.68
N ASP A 335 8.71 -4.42 -3.69
CA ASP A 335 10.09 -4.30 -3.17
C ASP A 335 11.12 -3.84 -4.22
N ILE A 336 10.75 -2.84 -4.99
CA ILE A 336 11.64 -2.28 -5.99
C ILE A 336 12.39 -1.12 -5.36
N LEU A 337 13.72 -1.24 -5.26
CA LEU A 337 14.58 -0.17 -4.79
C LEU A 337 14.65 0.96 -5.82
N ARG A 338 14.76 2.22 -5.37
CA ARG A 338 14.84 3.39 -6.27
C ARG A 338 15.91 3.26 -7.33
N ARG A 339 17.07 2.68 -6.97
CA ARG A 339 18.18 2.45 -7.90
C ARG A 339 17.86 1.43 -9.00
N GLU A 340 16.83 0.61 -8.80
CA GLU A 340 16.42 -0.49 -9.70
C GLU A 340 15.21 -0.15 -10.56
N GLU A 341 14.53 0.99 -10.30
CA GLU A 341 13.29 1.35 -10.99
C GLU A 341 13.40 1.28 -12.52
N SER A 342 14.49 1.76 -13.09
CA SER A 342 14.69 1.72 -14.54
C SER A 342 14.90 0.30 -15.09
N GLN A 343 15.49 -0.60 -14.30
CA GLN A 343 15.72 -1.99 -14.69
C GLN A 343 14.45 -2.82 -14.75
N GLU A 344 13.38 -2.37 -14.09
CA GLU A 344 12.11 -3.12 -14.06
C GLU A 344 11.48 -3.27 -15.44
N VAL A 345 11.71 -2.34 -16.37
CA VAL A 345 11.26 -2.50 -17.76
C VAL A 345 11.93 -3.73 -18.41
N LYS A 346 13.24 -3.93 -18.22
CA LYS A 346 13.97 -5.10 -18.75
C LYS A 346 13.50 -6.40 -18.09
N LYS A 347 13.24 -6.38 -16.79
CA LYS A 347 12.69 -7.54 -16.08
C LYS A 347 11.30 -7.89 -16.60
N PHE A 348 10.45 -6.89 -16.84
CA PHE A 348 9.15 -7.10 -17.49
C PHE A 348 9.30 -7.67 -18.90
N VAL A 349 10.21 -7.14 -19.71
CA VAL A 349 10.48 -7.66 -21.07
C VAL A 349 10.88 -9.13 -21.03
N SER A 350 11.79 -9.51 -20.13
CA SER A 350 12.22 -10.90 -19.95
C SER A 350 11.07 -11.80 -19.49
N TYR A 351 10.29 -11.33 -18.52
CA TYR A 351 9.09 -12.02 -18.04
C TYR A 351 8.08 -12.26 -19.19
N TRP A 352 7.80 -11.23 -20.00
CA TRP A 352 6.82 -11.30 -21.07
C TRP A 352 7.30 -12.17 -22.24
N LYS A 353 8.60 -12.10 -22.56
CA LYS A 353 9.24 -13.02 -23.53
C LYS A 353 9.08 -14.49 -23.08
N ASN A 354 9.23 -14.79 -21.80
CA ASN A 354 9.05 -16.16 -21.29
C ASN A 354 7.60 -16.67 -21.43
N ILE A 355 6.60 -15.78 -21.36
CA ILE A 355 5.18 -16.15 -21.49
C ILE A 355 4.76 -16.25 -22.96
N LYS A 356 5.20 -15.32 -23.81
CA LYS A 356 4.67 -15.14 -25.18
C LYS A 356 5.67 -15.54 -26.27
N GLY A 357 6.96 -15.67 -25.93
CA GLY A 357 8.05 -15.90 -26.88
C GLY A 357 8.69 -14.60 -27.40
N ASN A 358 7.91 -13.54 -27.57
CA ASN A 358 8.38 -12.23 -28.00
C ASN A 358 7.61 -11.10 -27.32
N VAL A 359 8.08 -9.86 -27.49
CA VAL A 359 7.36 -8.63 -27.10
C VAL A 359 7.03 -7.88 -28.38
N SER A 360 5.82 -8.08 -28.89
CA SER A 360 5.32 -7.38 -30.08
C SER A 360 4.61 -6.07 -29.74
N GLU A 361 4.20 -5.91 -28.49
CA GLU A 361 3.49 -4.75 -27.97
C GLU A 361 4.45 -3.57 -27.76
N THR A 362 3.93 -2.36 -27.90
CA THR A 362 4.64 -1.14 -27.54
C THR A 362 4.46 -0.87 -26.05
N LEU A 363 5.56 -0.76 -25.31
CA LEU A 363 5.55 -0.46 -23.87
C LEU A 363 5.34 1.05 -23.65
N VAL A 364 4.41 1.41 -22.75
CA VAL A 364 4.08 2.81 -22.44
C VAL A 364 4.32 3.05 -20.94
N PHE A 365 5.27 3.93 -20.61
CA PHE A 365 5.68 4.16 -19.25
C PHE A 365 6.12 5.61 -18.98
N ASP A 366 6.20 5.99 -17.71
CA ASP A 366 6.58 7.34 -17.32
C ASP A 366 8.12 7.54 -17.19
N CYS A 367 8.54 8.75 -16.82
CA CYS A 367 9.96 9.10 -16.70
C CYS A 367 10.70 8.40 -15.54
N LYS A 368 10.02 7.73 -14.60
CA LYS A 368 10.70 6.98 -13.53
C LYS A 368 11.47 5.78 -14.08
N PHE A 369 10.90 5.14 -15.10
CA PHE A 369 11.54 4.03 -15.80
C PHE A 369 12.66 4.48 -16.75
N THR A 370 12.75 5.79 -17.07
CA THR A 370 13.63 6.26 -18.13
C THR A 370 15.07 6.40 -17.64
N ALA A 371 15.90 5.43 -18.00
CA ALA A 371 17.34 5.52 -18.02
C ALA A 371 17.81 5.35 -19.47
N TYR A 372 18.70 6.21 -19.95
CA TYR A 372 19.03 6.29 -21.37
C TYR A 372 19.66 5.02 -21.91
N ASN A 373 20.54 4.40 -21.14
CA ASN A 373 21.12 3.09 -21.48
C ASN A 373 20.05 1.98 -21.61
N ILE A 374 18.99 2.02 -20.80
CA ILE A 374 17.89 1.06 -20.88
C ILE A 374 17.08 1.28 -22.17
N LEU A 375 16.84 2.54 -22.58
CA LEU A 375 16.18 2.84 -23.85
C LEU A 375 17.00 2.34 -25.04
N ASP A 376 18.32 2.48 -24.97
CA ASP A 376 19.26 2.00 -25.98
C ASP A 376 19.22 0.45 -26.07
N ASP A 377 19.20 -0.23 -24.94
CA ASP A 377 19.03 -1.68 -24.86
C ASP A 377 17.68 -2.14 -25.46
N LEU A 378 16.57 -1.44 -25.15
CA LEU A 378 15.26 -1.76 -25.71
C LEU A 378 15.22 -1.63 -27.23
N GLU A 379 15.88 -0.61 -27.80
CA GLU A 379 16.01 -0.46 -29.25
C GLU A 379 16.82 -1.60 -29.85
N ASN A 380 17.95 -1.97 -29.24
CA ASN A 380 18.76 -3.10 -29.70
C ASN A 380 17.99 -4.42 -29.64
N ASP A 381 17.13 -4.61 -28.63
CA ASP A 381 16.24 -5.76 -28.46
C ASP A 381 14.98 -5.71 -29.34
N LYS A 382 14.81 -4.65 -30.16
CA LYS A 382 13.65 -4.39 -31.02
C LYS A 382 12.33 -4.29 -30.25
N VAL A 383 12.38 -3.88 -29.00
CA VAL A 383 11.20 -3.63 -28.16
C VAL A 383 10.74 -2.19 -28.36
N LYS A 384 9.52 -2.00 -28.85
CA LYS A 384 8.94 -0.68 -29.06
C LYS A 384 8.52 -0.03 -27.73
N PHE A 385 8.74 1.26 -27.60
CA PHE A 385 8.33 2.00 -26.40
C PHE A 385 7.85 3.43 -26.70
N ILE A 386 7.06 3.97 -25.78
CA ILE A 386 6.67 5.38 -25.67
C ILE A 386 6.85 5.77 -24.21
N THR A 387 7.71 6.77 -23.94
CA THR A 387 8.02 7.22 -22.57
C THR A 387 8.23 8.73 -22.50
N LEU A 388 8.57 9.25 -21.33
CA LEU A 388 8.96 10.65 -21.15
C LEU A 388 10.46 10.81 -20.95
N ARG A 389 11.02 11.85 -21.57
CA ARG A 389 12.35 12.35 -21.26
C ARG A 389 12.32 13.17 -19.97
N LYS A 390 13.27 12.94 -19.08
CA LYS A 390 13.42 13.77 -17.87
C LYS A 390 13.74 15.22 -18.26
N ARG A 391 12.99 16.15 -17.69
CA ARG A 391 13.17 17.59 -17.94
C ARG A 391 14.32 18.14 -17.10
N TYR A 392 15.11 19.02 -17.69
CA TYR A 392 16.05 19.87 -16.98
C TYR A 392 15.92 21.32 -17.51
N ALA A 393 16.34 22.29 -16.73
CA ALA A 393 16.08 23.70 -16.99
C ALA A 393 16.60 24.19 -18.36
N GLY A 394 17.79 23.71 -18.79
CA GLY A 394 18.36 24.02 -20.11
C GLY A 394 17.45 23.55 -21.25
N LEU A 395 17.03 22.28 -21.24
CA LEU A 395 16.14 21.71 -22.25
C LEU A 395 14.81 22.48 -22.38
N VAL A 396 14.24 22.89 -21.25
CA VAL A 396 13.00 23.68 -21.25
C VAL A 396 13.25 25.05 -21.86
N LYS A 397 14.33 25.77 -21.49
CA LYS A 397 14.67 27.07 -22.04
C LYS A 397 14.92 27.00 -23.55
N GLU A 398 15.73 26.06 -24.02
CA GLU A 398 16.00 25.83 -25.44
C GLU A 398 14.69 25.60 -26.24
N THR A 399 13.77 24.84 -25.67
CA THR A 399 12.48 24.54 -26.29
C THR A 399 11.56 25.76 -26.36
N LEU A 400 11.52 26.59 -25.31
CA LEU A 400 10.62 27.75 -25.25
C LEU A 400 11.02 28.88 -26.21
N VAL A 401 12.31 28.97 -26.61
CA VAL A 401 12.78 29.95 -27.58
C VAL A 401 12.65 29.52 -29.05
N LEU A 402 12.14 28.28 -29.30
CA LEU A 402 11.89 27.81 -30.65
C LEU A 402 10.88 28.70 -31.40
N PRO A 403 11.13 29.01 -32.70
CA PRO A 403 10.24 29.83 -33.51
C PRO A 403 8.83 29.25 -33.59
N LYS A 404 7.83 30.11 -33.78
CA LYS A 404 6.42 29.67 -33.84
C LYS A 404 6.14 28.72 -35.00
N GLU A 405 6.87 28.84 -36.05
CA GLU A 405 6.71 28.11 -37.34
C GLU A 405 7.00 26.62 -37.20
N VAL A 406 7.85 26.19 -36.23
CA VAL A 406 8.16 24.78 -36.00
C VAL A 406 7.07 24.03 -35.27
N TRP A 407 6.12 24.77 -34.68
CA TRP A 407 5.04 24.18 -33.88
C TRP A 407 3.81 23.87 -34.72
N LYS A 408 3.39 22.61 -34.72
CA LYS A 408 2.18 22.15 -35.37
C LYS A 408 1.04 22.02 -34.35
N LYS A 409 -0.15 22.49 -34.68
CA LYS A 409 -1.34 22.23 -33.87
C LYS A 409 -1.89 20.83 -34.15
N VAL A 410 -2.09 20.05 -33.09
CA VAL A 410 -2.60 18.68 -33.19
C VAL A 410 -3.79 18.51 -32.25
N TYR A 411 -4.86 17.91 -32.76
CA TYR A 411 -6.03 17.55 -31.96
C TYR A 411 -5.89 16.13 -31.43
N ILE A 412 -6.07 15.94 -30.10
CA ILE A 412 -5.99 14.65 -29.43
C ILE A 412 -7.39 14.19 -29.04
N PRO A 413 -8.02 13.24 -29.75
CA PRO A 413 -9.41 12.80 -29.51
C PRO A 413 -9.52 11.82 -28.32
N VAL A 414 -9.02 12.22 -27.13
CA VAL A 414 -9.12 11.39 -25.93
C VAL A 414 -10.28 11.90 -25.07
N PRO A 415 -11.24 11.02 -24.70
CA PRO A 415 -12.38 11.39 -23.84
C PRO A 415 -11.92 12.01 -22.52
N LYS A 416 -12.71 12.97 -22.01
CA LYS A 416 -12.46 13.67 -20.72
C LYS A 416 -11.16 14.50 -20.66
N ARG A 417 -10.38 14.59 -21.74
CA ARG A 417 -9.21 15.47 -21.79
C ARG A 417 -9.64 16.93 -21.92
N LYS A 418 -9.16 17.78 -20.99
CA LYS A 418 -9.49 19.22 -20.97
C LYS A 418 -8.83 19.98 -22.14
N TYR A 419 -7.56 19.73 -22.40
CA TYR A 419 -6.77 20.38 -23.45
C TYR A 419 -6.55 19.41 -24.61
N LYS A 420 -7.42 19.49 -25.62
CA LYS A 420 -7.39 18.60 -26.81
C LYS A 420 -6.54 19.14 -27.93
N ASN A 421 -6.49 20.49 -28.09
CA ASN A 421 -5.65 21.15 -29.08
C ASN A 421 -4.31 21.51 -28.46
N VAL A 422 -3.25 20.85 -28.87
CA VAL A 422 -1.89 21.05 -28.33
C VAL A 422 -0.95 21.51 -29.44
N SER A 423 0.10 22.23 -29.05
CA SER A 423 1.18 22.56 -29.97
C SER A 423 2.30 21.51 -29.82
N VAL A 424 2.77 21.00 -30.92
CA VAL A 424 3.72 19.91 -30.98
C VAL A 424 4.90 20.26 -31.87
N TYR A 425 6.11 19.94 -31.40
CA TYR A 425 7.36 19.99 -32.16
C TYR A 425 7.99 18.60 -32.17
N GLU A 426 8.37 18.14 -33.33
CA GLU A 426 8.96 16.82 -33.55
C GLU A 426 10.42 16.94 -33.98
N SER A 427 11.30 16.17 -33.37
CA SER A 427 12.72 16.14 -33.67
C SER A 427 13.32 14.77 -33.40
N GLU A 428 14.49 14.53 -33.95
CA GLU A 428 15.33 13.40 -33.57
C GLU A 428 16.33 13.85 -32.49
N VAL A 429 16.63 12.94 -31.54
CA VAL A 429 17.58 13.21 -30.46
C VAL A 429 18.46 12.00 -30.20
N ARG A 430 19.75 12.26 -30.09
CA ARG A 430 20.69 11.31 -29.49
C ARG A 430 20.83 11.65 -28.01
N LEU A 431 20.45 10.72 -27.17
CA LEU A 431 20.56 10.88 -25.73
C LEU A 431 22.01 10.66 -25.28
N LYS A 432 22.36 11.22 -24.11
CA LYS A 432 23.70 11.05 -23.54
C LYS A 432 24.02 9.56 -23.38
N ASP A 433 25.20 9.15 -23.82
CA ASP A 433 25.74 7.79 -23.72
C ASP A 433 24.90 6.71 -24.49
N CYS A 434 24.03 7.14 -25.42
CA CYS A 434 23.29 6.25 -26.32
C CYS A 434 23.91 6.18 -27.70
N LYS A 435 23.88 5.00 -28.32
CA LYS A 435 24.29 4.77 -29.69
C LYS A 435 23.15 5.11 -30.67
N ASN A 436 21.92 4.81 -30.29
CA ASN A 436 20.74 4.98 -31.11
C ASN A 436 20.17 6.40 -31.05
N ILE A 437 19.44 6.77 -32.10
CA ILE A 437 18.73 8.04 -32.23
C ILE A 437 17.25 7.76 -32.00
N PHE A 438 16.62 8.57 -31.15
CA PHE A 438 15.22 8.43 -30.78
C PHE A 438 14.40 9.59 -31.34
N ARG A 439 13.15 9.31 -31.66
CA ARG A 439 12.15 10.31 -32.01
C ARG A 439 11.68 11.01 -30.75
N GLN A 440 11.77 12.33 -30.72
CA GLN A 440 11.32 13.20 -29.64
C GLN A 440 10.14 14.03 -30.09
N ILE A 441 9.08 14.04 -29.29
CA ILE A 441 7.89 14.83 -29.52
C ILE A 441 7.70 15.75 -28.32
N VAL A 442 7.82 17.04 -28.55
CA VAL A 442 7.64 18.06 -27.52
C VAL A 442 6.22 18.60 -27.59
N VAL A 443 5.53 18.61 -26.46
CA VAL A 443 4.11 19.01 -26.37
C VAL A 443 3.98 20.21 -25.42
N LYS A 444 3.37 21.29 -25.89
CA LYS A 444 2.97 22.46 -25.09
C LYS A 444 1.48 22.77 -25.28
N ASP A 445 0.94 23.74 -24.57
CA ASP A 445 -0.48 24.14 -24.59
C ASP A 445 -1.42 23.02 -24.06
N HIS A 446 -0.90 22.16 -23.19
CA HIS A 446 -1.62 21.02 -22.62
C HIS A 446 -2.04 21.25 -21.15
N GLY A 447 -2.05 22.53 -20.72
CA GLY A 447 -2.47 22.93 -19.38
C GLY A 447 -1.37 22.86 -18.30
N ARG A 448 -0.12 22.61 -18.69
CA ARG A 448 1.06 22.71 -17.81
C ARG A 448 1.94 23.85 -18.30
N GLU A 449 2.60 24.52 -17.36
CA GLU A 449 3.53 25.61 -17.64
C GLU A 449 4.71 25.15 -18.52
N ASN A 450 5.30 24.03 -18.17
CA ASN A 450 6.46 23.50 -18.88
C ASN A 450 6.08 22.45 -19.93
N PRO A 451 6.77 22.41 -21.09
CA PRO A 451 6.57 21.40 -22.11
C PRO A 451 6.77 19.97 -21.59
N THR A 452 6.11 19.02 -22.23
CA THR A 452 6.30 17.58 -22.01
C THR A 452 7.10 17.01 -23.19
N PHE A 453 8.11 16.20 -22.90
CA PHE A 453 9.00 15.59 -23.86
C PHE A 453 8.71 14.09 -23.93
N ILE A 454 8.05 13.64 -24.99
CA ILE A 454 7.79 12.23 -25.26
C ILE A 454 8.94 11.68 -26.09
N LEU A 455 9.44 10.50 -25.71
CA LEU A 455 10.43 9.73 -26.46
C LEU A 455 9.82 8.43 -26.97
N THR A 456 10.17 8.07 -28.18
CA THR A 456 9.80 6.77 -28.76
C THR A 456 10.85 6.32 -29.77
N ASN A 457 10.99 5.01 -29.91
CA ASN A 457 11.76 4.39 -30.98
C ASN A 457 10.87 3.96 -32.17
N SER A 458 9.55 4.13 -32.08
CA SER A 458 8.66 3.81 -33.19
C SER A 458 8.68 4.93 -34.24
N LYS A 459 9.17 4.60 -35.42
CA LYS A 459 9.13 5.47 -36.63
C LYS A 459 7.83 5.30 -37.41
N GLU A 460 7.16 4.19 -37.24
CA GLU A 460 5.95 3.79 -37.97
C GLU A 460 4.68 4.46 -37.46
N LEU A 461 4.62 4.75 -36.14
CA LEU A 461 3.45 5.37 -35.56
C LEU A 461 3.34 6.84 -35.98
N SER A 462 2.15 7.23 -36.47
CA SER A 462 1.87 8.65 -36.73
C SER A 462 2.03 9.49 -35.45
N LEU A 463 2.38 10.77 -35.61
CA LEU A 463 2.47 11.74 -34.50
C LEU A 463 1.21 11.72 -33.63
N GLN A 464 0.05 11.80 -34.28
CA GLN A 464 -1.24 11.77 -33.59
C GLN A 464 -1.41 10.49 -32.77
N ARG A 465 -1.04 9.32 -33.33
CA ARG A 465 -1.17 8.03 -32.65
C ARG A 465 -0.29 7.94 -31.40
N VAL A 466 0.97 8.41 -31.46
CA VAL A 466 1.84 8.47 -30.28
C VAL A 466 1.24 9.32 -29.18
N LEU A 467 0.71 10.51 -29.53
CA LEU A 467 0.05 11.41 -28.57
C LEU A 467 -1.20 10.78 -27.95
N GLU A 468 -2.04 10.13 -28.74
CA GLU A 468 -3.25 9.44 -28.25
C GLU A 468 -2.91 8.29 -27.31
N VAL A 469 -1.95 7.45 -27.68
CA VAL A 469 -1.51 6.31 -26.88
C VAL A 469 -0.94 6.81 -25.56
N TYR A 470 -0.03 7.78 -25.59
CA TYR A 470 0.54 8.32 -24.37
C TYR A 470 -0.52 9.04 -23.52
N ALA A 471 -1.43 9.76 -24.14
CA ALA A 471 -2.54 10.41 -23.43
C ALA A 471 -3.48 9.41 -22.75
N LYS A 472 -3.61 8.18 -23.28
CA LYS A 472 -4.41 7.10 -22.66
C LYS A 472 -3.68 6.34 -21.55
N ARG A 473 -2.40 6.62 -21.30
CA ARG A 473 -1.63 6.01 -20.21
C ARG A 473 -2.31 6.18 -18.82
N TRP A 474 -3.05 7.28 -18.60
CA TRP A 474 -3.81 7.48 -17.36
C TRP A 474 -4.77 6.33 -17.01
N ARG A 475 -5.09 5.45 -17.95
CA ARG A 475 -5.91 4.26 -17.69
C ARG A 475 -5.29 3.32 -16.66
N ILE A 476 -3.95 3.21 -16.61
CA ILE A 476 -3.28 2.41 -15.57
C ILE A 476 -3.45 3.07 -14.19
N GLU A 477 -3.48 4.41 -14.11
CA GLU A 477 -3.74 5.13 -12.87
C GLU A 477 -5.16 4.83 -12.35
N ASN A 478 -6.15 4.72 -13.24
CA ASN A 478 -7.50 4.30 -12.88
C ASN A 478 -7.56 2.83 -12.44
N LYS A 479 -6.80 1.95 -13.11
CA LYS A 479 -6.68 0.55 -12.67
C LYS A 479 -6.08 0.46 -11.29
N ILE A 480 -4.99 1.18 -11.04
CA ILE A 480 -4.37 1.25 -9.71
C ILE A 480 -5.38 1.80 -8.68
N ALA A 481 -6.15 2.83 -9.04
CA ALA A 481 -7.19 3.37 -8.17
C ALA A 481 -8.28 2.32 -7.83
N GLU A 482 -8.69 1.49 -8.78
CA GLU A 482 -9.60 0.37 -8.55
C GLU A 482 -9.00 -0.65 -7.58
N LEU A 483 -7.73 -1.07 -7.81
CA LEU A 483 -7.03 -2.00 -6.95
C LEU A 483 -6.88 -1.46 -5.52
N VAL A 484 -6.68 -0.14 -5.38
CA VAL A 484 -6.61 0.53 -4.07
C VAL A 484 -7.97 0.60 -3.39
N MET A 485 -9.03 0.98 -4.12
CA MET A 485 -10.36 1.23 -3.52
C MET A 485 -11.09 -0.04 -3.13
N PHE A 486 -11.06 -1.08 -3.97
CA PHE A 486 -11.82 -2.31 -3.72
C PHE A 486 -10.95 -3.43 -3.15
N PHE A 487 -9.83 -3.74 -3.81
CA PHE A 487 -8.94 -4.79 -3.33
C PHE A 487 -7.97 -4.33 -2.24
N ASN A 488 -8.12 -3.07 -1.80
CA ASN A 488 -7.39 -2.49 -0.67
C ASN A 488 -5.86 -2.58 -0.79
N LEU A 489 -5.31 -2.34 -1.98
CA LEU A 489 -3.88 -2.46 -2.27
C LEU A 489 -3.02 -1.67 -1.26
N ASN A 490 -3.46 -0.50 -0.81
CA ASN A 490 -2.76 0.31 0.20
C ASN A 490 -2.88 -0.22 1.63
N SER A 491 -3.70 -1.23 1.87
CA SER A 491 -3.88 -1.87 3.18
C SER A 491 -3.04 -3.13 3.35
N LEU A 492 -2.29 -3.54 2.33
CA LEU A 492 -1.39 -4.70 2.35
C LEU A 492 -0.09 -4.44 3.13
N SER A 493 -0.02 -3.35 3.88
CA SER A 493 1.17 -2.92 4.61
C SER A 493 1.67 -4.01 5.56
N SER A 494 2.86 -4.50 5.31
CA SER A 494 3.58 -5.49 6.11
C SER A 494 5.07 -5.17 6.04
N PRO A 495 5.84 -5.40 7.11
CA PRO A 495 7.30 -5.34 7.04
C PRO A 495 7.90 -6.52 6.25
N ILE A 496 7.11 -7.55 5.97
CA ILE A 496 7.56 -8.79 5.30
C ILE A 496 7.11 -8.76 3.84
N MET A 497 8.04 -8.61 2.92
CA MET A 497 7.77 -8.42 1.49
C MET A 497 7.04 -9.58 0.84
N ILE A 498 7.35 -10.83 1.20
CA ILE A 498 6.67 -12.00 0.65
C ILE A 498 5.15 -11.98 0.89
N ARG A 499 4.70 -11.35 1.99
CA ARG A 499 3.28 -11.16 2.27
C ARG A 499 2.63 -10.20 1.30
N ILE A 500 3.36 -9.16 0.91
CA ILE A 500 2.88 -8.17 -0.07
C ILE A 500 2.80 -8.81 -1.46
N HIS A 501 3.84 -9.51 -1.90
CA HIS A 501 3.83 -10.25 -3.17
C HIS A 501 2.65 -11.22 -3.26
N PHE A 502 2.43 -11.99 -2.21
CA PHE A 502 1.34 -12.96 -2.13
C PHE A 502 -0.03 -12.26 -2.25
N ASP A 503 -0.25 -11.18 -1.51
CA ASP A 503 -1.52 -10.46 -1.53
C ASP A 503 -1.82 -9.80 -2.88
N ILE A 504 -0.79 -9.27 -3.54
CA ILE A 504 -0.93 -8.66 -4.87
C ILE A 504 -1.28 -9.71 -5.92
N LEU A 505 -0.67 -10.89 -5.86
CA LEU A 505 -0.99 -12.00 -6.75
C LEU A 505 -2.47 -12.41 -6.67
N TRP A 506 -3.00 -12.58 -5.45
CA TRP A 506 -4.41 -12.89 -5.26
C TRP A 506 -5.33 -11.74 -5.67
N THR A 507 -4.88 -10.50 -5.52
CA THR A 507 -5.59 -9.32 -6.04
C THR A 507 -5.70 -9.36 -7.56
N MET A 508 -4.62 -9.71 -8.27
CA MET A 508 -4.62 -9.85 -9.73
C MET A 508 -5.59 -10.95 -10.21
N ILE A 509 -5.62 -12.09 -9.51
CA ILE A 509 -6.53 -13.19 -9.84
C ILE A 509 -7.98 -12.77 -9.63
N ALA A 510 -8.30 -12.20 -8.47
CA ALA A 510 -9.65 -11.73 -8.14
C ALA A 510 -10.13 -10.63 -9.12
N ASP A 511 -9.27 -9.70 -9.47
CA ASP A 511 -9.55 -8.65 -10.46
C ASP A 511 -9.92 -9.23 -11.83
N THR A 512 -9.18 -10.23 -12.29
CA THR A 512 -9.48 -10.91 -13.56
C THR A 512 -10.82 -11.64 -13.51
N LEU A 513 -11.14 -12.30 -12.38
CA LEU A 513 -12.44 -12.96 -12.19
C LEU A 513 -13.60 -11.97 -12.18
N TYR A 514 -13.44 -10.82 -11.51
CA TYR A 514 -14.44 -9.75 -11.55
C TYR A 514 -14.67 -9.22 -12.95
N HIS A 515 -13.60 -8.99 -13.69
CA HIS A 515 -13.68 -8.53 -15.08
C HIS A 515 -14.37 -9.57 -15.96
N ARG A 516 -14.03 -10.85 -15.80
CA ARG A 516 -14.67 -11.93 -16.56
C ARG A 516 -16.15 -12.07 -16.19
N PHE A 517 -16.51 -12.00 -14.91
CA PHE A 517 -17.90 -12.02 -14.48
C PHE A 517 -18.69 -10.83 -15.04
N ALA A 518 -18.12 -9.62 -14.98
CA ALA A 518 -18.75 -8.42 -15.53
C ALA A 518 -19.12 -8.58 -17.01
N CYS A 519 -18.26 -9.22 -17.82
CA CYS A 519 -18.52 -9.46 -19.25
C CYS A 519 -19.81 -10.26 -19.52
N ASP A 520 -20.26 -11.10 -18.57
CA ASP A 520 -21.48 -11.88 -18.69
C ASP A 520 -22.73 -11.13 -18.14
N LEU A 521 -22.53 -9.93 -17.54
CA LEU A 521 -23.60 -9.12 -16.96
C LEU A 521 -24.06 -8.04 -17.95
N ARG A 522 -25.19 -8.27 -18.61
CA ARG A 522 -25.76 -7.35 -19.60
C ARG A 522 -25.88 -5.92 -19.04
N ARG A 523 -25.34 -4.93 -19.76
CA ARG A 523 -25.23 -3.50 -19.42
C ARG A 523 -24.22 -3.18 -18.30
N PHE A 524 -23.47 -4.17 -17.82
CA PHE A 524 -22.47 -3.99 -16.75
C PHE A 524 -21.08 -4.48 -17.18
N GLU A 525 -20.88 -4.80 -18.44
CA GLU A 525 -19.67 -5.44 -18.99
C GLU A 525 -18.40 -4.63 -18.71
N ASN A 526 -18.53 -3.31 -18.63
CA ASN A 526 -17.42 -2.39 -18.38
C ASN A 526 -17.38 -1.84 -16.94
N ASN A 527 -18.20 -2.40 -16.04
CA ASN A 527 -18.24 -1.94 -14.66
C ASN A 527 -17.06 -2.50 -13.86
N LEU A 528 -16.51 -1.65 -12.99
CA LEU A 528 -15.42 -2.00 -12.09
C LEU A 528 -15.91 -2.87 -10.92
N ALA A 529 -14.98 -3.61 -10.29
CA ALA A 529 -15.25 -4.51 -9.18
C ALA A 529 -16.11 -3.90 -8.05
N PRO A 530 -15.91 -2.64 -7.58
CA PRO A 530 -16.76 -2.06 -6.53
C PRO A 530 -18.25 -1.98 -6.90
N ALA A 531 -18.54 -1.69 -8.17
CA ALA A 531 -19.91 -1.58 -8.64
C ALA A 531 -20.56 -2.96 -8.81
N ILE A 532 -19.80 -3.92 -9.31
CA ILE A 532 -20.22 -5.32 -9.45
C ILE A 532 -20.48 -5.93 -8.07
N PHE A 533 -19.55 -5.76 -7.13
CA PHE A 533 -19.71 -6.25 -5.76
C PHE A 533 -21.00 -5.76 -5.14
N ARG A 534 -21.19 -4.45 -5.05
CA ARG A 534 -22.36 -3.84 -4.39
C ARG A 534 -23.70 -4.26 -5.01
N LYS A 535 -23.74 -4.48 -6.34
CA LYS A 535 -25.00 -4.77 -7.05
C LYS A 535 -25.31 -6.25 -7.13
N PHE A 536 -24.31 -7.11 -7.19
CA PHE A 536 -24.48 -8.51 -7.55
C PHE A 536 -23.88 -9.50 -6.55
N ILE A 537 -22.84 -9.12 -5.79
CA ILE A 537 -22.13 -10.05 -4.91
C ILE A 537 -22.51 -9.87 -3.45
N ASP A 538 -22.62 -8.62 -2.98
CA ASP A 538 -23.00 -8.29 -1.60
C ASP A 538 -24.48 -8.60 -1.33
N MET A 539 -24.78 -9.88 -1.33
CA MET A 539 -26.13 -10.43 -1.11
C MET A 539 -26.06 -11.56 -0.10
N PRO A 540 -26.77 -11.45 1.04
CA PRO A 540 -26.89 -12.55 1.98
C PRO A 540 -27.77 -13.67 1.39
N GLY A 541 -27.52 -14.88 1.85
CA GLY A 541 -28.28 -16.05 1.46
C GLY A 541 -28.07 -17.20 2.42
N ARG A 542 -28.53 -18.39 2.02
CA ARG A 542 -28.35 -19.64 2.77
C ARG A 542 -27.71 -20.70 1.89
N VAL A 543 -26.80 -21.44 2.46
CA VAL A 543 -26.20 -22.62 1.83
C VAL A 543 -26.82 -23.83 2.47
N VAL A 544 -27.49 -24.64 1.66
CA VAL A 544 -28.14 -25.87 2.09
C VAL A 544 -27.50 -27.04 1.36
N TYR A 545 -27.09 -28.07 2.10
CA TYR A 545 -26.71 -29.37 1.53
C TYR A 545 -27.80 -30.37 1.83
N ASP A 546 -28.34 -30.98 0.80
CA ASP A 546 -29.40 -31.97 0.90
C ASP A 546 -29.38 -32.89 -0.33
N GLY A 547 -29.58 -34.17 -0.15
CA GLY A 547 -29.63 -35.16 -1.23
C GLY A 547 -28.35 -35.18 -2.10
N GLY A 548 -27.17 -34.90 -1.54
CA GLY A 548 -25.91 -34.93 -2.26
C GLY A 548 -25.63 -33.67 -3.10
N LYS A 549 -26.42 -32.61 -2.96
CA LYS A 549 -26.29 -31.35 -3.69
C LYS A 549 -26.27 -30.16 -2.75
N PHE A 550 -25.62 -29.09 -3.18
CA PHE A 550 -25.68 -27.79 -2.51
C PHE A 550 -26.68 -26.87 -3.21
N PHE A 551 -27.48 -26.17 -2.42
CA PHE A 551 -28.42 -25.14 -2.87
C PHE A 551 -27.98 -23.81 -2.25
N VAL A 552 -27.62 -22.83 -3.06
CA VAL A 552 -27.33 -21.46 -2.61
C VAL A 552 -28.61 -20.64 -2.81
N LYS A 553 -29.36 -20.45 -1.74
CA LYS A 553 -30.65 -19.75 -1.74
C LYS A 553 -30.43 -18.26 -1.51
N ILE A 554 -30.78 -17.45 -2.50
CA ILE A 554 -30.57 -16.00 -2.47
C ILE A 554 -31.90 -15.29 -2.75
N ARG A 555 -32.18 -14.26 -1.93
CA ARG A 555 -33.39 -13.46 -2.12
C ARG A 555 -33.25 -12.54 -3.36
N LYS A 556 -34.32 -12.47 -4.17
CA LYS A 556 -34.39 -11.60 -5.34
C LYS A 556 -34.24 -10.13 -4.96
N ARG A 557 -33.48 -9.39 -5.75
CA ARG A 557 -33.25 -7.95 -5.64
C ARG A 557 -33.40 -7.28 -7.02
N ALA A 558 -33.35 -5.95 -7.08
CA ALA A 558 -33.55 -5.18 -8.31
C ALA A 558 -32.67 -5.61 -9.49
N HIS A 559 -31.44 -6.07 -9.25
CA HIS A 559 -30.52 -6.52 -10.29
C HIS A 559 -30.53 -8.03 -10.54
N THR A 560 -31.33 -8.82 -9.82
CA THR A 560 -31.43 -10.28 -10.01
C THR A 560 -31.81 -10.68 -11.44
N PRO A 561 -32.69 -9.96 -12.18
CA PRO A 561 -32.97 -10.32 -13.57
C PRO A 561 -31.72 -10.40 -14.46
N VAL A 562 -30.73 -9.55 -14.24
CA VAL A 562 -29.44 -9.59 -14.97
C VAL A 562 -28.66 -10.86 -14.65
N LEU A 563 -28.63 -11.29 -13.39
CA LEU A 563 -27.99 -12.54 -12.96
C LEU A 563 -28.70 -13.77 -13.54
N MET A 564 -30.02 -13.72 -13.65
CA MET A 564 -30.82 -14.81 -14.23
C MET A 564 -30.59 -14.96 -15.75
N GLU A 565 -30.02 -13.97 -16.44
CA GLU A 565 -29.61 -14.06 -17.84
C GLU A 565 -28.21 -14.73 -17.99
N VAL A 566 -27.43 -14.85 -16.90
CA VAL A 566 -26.07 -15.44 -16.94
C VAL A 566 -26.18 -16.96 -17.07
N LYS A 567 -25.89 -17.50 -18.26
CA LYS A 567 -26.03 -18.92 -18.59
C LYS A 567 -25.38 -19.87 -17.59
N LYS A 568 -24.20 -19.52 -17.08
CA LYS A 568 -23.44 -20.33 -16.11
C LYS A 568 -24.11 -20.49 -14.75
N LEU A 569 -25.05 -19.61 -14.41
CA LEU A 569 -25.79 -19.62 -13.15
C LEU A 569 -27.18 -20.23 -13.26
N GLN A 570 -27.63 -20.61 -14.48
CA GLN A 570 -28.96 -21.13 -14.72
C GLN A 570 -29.07 -22.64 -14.49
N THR A 571 -27.97 -23.35 -14.53
CA THR A 571 -27.91 -24.80 -14.34
C THR A 571 -26.97 -25.17 -13.20
N PRO A 572 -27.22 -26.27 -12.50
CA PRO A 572 -26.28 -26.77 -11.51
C PRO A 572 -24.92 -27.04 -12.10
N PHE A 573 -23.86 -26.72 -11.36
CA PHE A 573 -22.47 -26.94 -11.79
C PHE A 573 -21.71 -27.76 -10.76
N ALA A 574 -20.95 -28.76 -11.21
CA ALA A 574 -20.13 -29.61 -10.36
C ALA A 574 -18.90 -28.83 -9.84
N VAL A 575 -18.57 -29.00 -8.56
CA VAL A 575 -17.49 -28.30 -7.89
C VAL A 575 -16.40 -29.29 -7.50
N PRO A 576 -15.22 -29.27 -8.16
CA PRO A 576 -14.18 -30.28 -7.94
C PRO A 576 -13.72 -30.37 -6.49
N TRP A 577 -13.52 -29.25 -5.81
CA TRP A 577 -13.05 -29.23 -4.41
C TRP A 577 -14.15 -29.50 -3.37
N LEU A 578 -15.37 -29.75 -3.82
CA LEU A 578 -16.47 -30.27 -3.02
C LEU A 578 -16.76 -31.74 -3.37
N GLY A 579 -15.73 -32.53 -3.71
CA GLY A 579 -15.89 -33.92 -4.09
C GLY A 579 -16.74 -34.12 -5.34
N GLY A 580 -16.80 -33.15 -6.25
CA GLY A 580 -17.65 -33.18 -7.44
C GLY A 580 -19.13 -32.95 -7.19
N LYS A 581 -19.52 -32.61 -5.96
CA LYS A 581 -20.92 -32.26 -5.63
C LYS A 581 -21.33 -31.02 -6.42
N SER A 582 -22.61 -30.99 -6.86
CA SER A 582 -23.10 -29.84 -7.61
C SER A 582 -23.63 -28.72 -6.71
N ILE A 583 -23.49 -27.49 -7.17
CA ILE A 583 -24.14 -26.31 -6.59
C ILE A 583 -25.25 -25.85 -7.55
N GLU A 584 -26.39 -25.51 -6.99
CA GLU A 584 -27.53 -24.91 -7.67
C GLU A 584 -27.86 -23.55 -7.03
N ILE A 585 -27.99 -22.51 -7.85
CA ILE A 585 -28.41 -21.17 -7.38
C ILE A 585 -29.92 -21.10 -7.38
N VAL A 586 -30.52 -20.88 -6.22
CA VAL A 586 -31.97 -20.83 -6.03
C VAL A 586 -32.43 -19.43 -5.66
N TRP A 587 -33.27 -18.86 -6.47
CA TRP A 587 -33.83 -17.53 -6.25
C TRP A 587 -35.11 -17.62 -5.43
N THR A 588 -35.08 -17.06 -4.22
CA THR A 588 -36.22 -16.98 -3.33
C THR A 588 -36.95 -15.63 -3.45
N ALA A 589 -38.22 -15.62 -3.04
CA ALA A 589 -39.05 -14.42 -3.05
C ALA A 589 -38.53 -13.32 -2.09
#